data_fbe16bba83bdc2ee5605d1af29a7b0dc
#
_entry.id   fbe16bba83bdc2ee5605d1af29a7b0dc
#
_cell.length_a   1.000
_cell.length_b   1.000
_cell.length_c   1.000
_cell.angle_alpha   90.00
_cell.angle_beta   90.00
_cell.angle_gamma   90.00
#
_symmetry.space_group_name_H-M   'P 1'
#
loop_
_entity.id
_entity.type
_entity.pdbx_description
1 polymer ?
#
loop_
_entity_poly.entity_id
_entity_poly.type
_entity_poly.pdbx_seq_one_letter_code
_entity_poly.pdbx_strand_id
1 'polypeptide(L)'
;MGIRRAELTRKDYLERLQAAVAAGTSIVGAGAGTGISAKCAEAGGADLIIIYNSGRYRMAGHGSLAGLLAYGDANAIVVSMASEVLPVVKDVPVLAGVNGTDPFRSMPRFLKELKEMGFAGVQNFPTVGLIDGNFRQNLEETGMGFDLEVEMIAAAHDLDLLTSPYVFDEEQARNMVKAGADILVAHMGLTVKGTIGAHTAMSLDVAISRVQSICDAAKSTRSDVIVLCHGGPIAEPDDVRYVLDRTRTVAGFFGASSVERLPTEQAITAQVREFKGIARGSTDEVGARV
;
A
#
# COMPACT_ATOMS: atom_id res chain seq x y z
N MET A 1 -0.01 29.76 0.10
CA MET A 1 1.04 29.15 0.91
C MET A 1 0.37 27.90 1.49
N GLY A 2 0.66 26.69 0.96
CA GLY A 2 0.01 25.46 1.44
C GLY A 2 0.46 25.14 2.87
N ILE A 3 -0.46 24.63 3.68
CA ILE A 3 -0.15 24.10 5.01
C ILE A 3 0.81 22.92 4.81
N ARG A 4 1.97 22.94 5.47
CA ARG A 4 2.96 21.86 5.34
C ARG A 4 2.40 20.57 5.94
N ARG A 5 2.67 19.40 5.33
CA ARG A 5 2.25 18.08 5.81
C ARG A 5 2.44 17.87 7.33
N ALA A 6 3.54 18.36 7.89
CA ALA A 6 3.85 18.26 9.32
C ALA A 6 2.88 19.02 10.26
N GLU A 7 1.97 19.84 9.70
CA GLU A 7 0.99 20.63 10.47
C GLU A 7 -0.42 20.02 10.41
N LEU A 8 -0.62 18.94 9.62
CA LEU A 8 -1.93 18.30 9.44
C LEU A 8 -2.13 17.18 10.45
N THR A 9 -3.32 17.15 11.04
CA THR A 9 -3.78 16.10 11.96
C THR A 9 -4.42 14.94 11.20
N ARG A 10 -4.63 13.80 11.88
CA ARG A 10 -5.43 12.68 11.35
C ARG A 10 -6.80 13.15 10.85
N LYS A 11 -7.46 14.05 11.61
CA LYS A 11 -8.75 14.61 11.24
C LYS A 11 -8.71 15.37 9.92
N ASP A 12 -7.69 16.20 9.70
CA ASP A 12 -7.55 16.98 8.46
C ASP A 12 -7.40 16.06 7.24
N TYR A 13 -6.64 14.96 7.37
CA TYR A 13 -6.51 13.95 6.31
C TYR A 13 -7.83 13.23 6.05
N LEU A 14 -8.54 12.82 7.10
CA LEU A 14 -9.85 12.15 6.96
C LEU A 14 -10.88 13.05 6.29
N GLU A 15 -10.96 14.33 6.65
CA GLU A 15 -11.88 15.29 6.05
C GLU A 15 -11.61 15.44 4.54
N ARG A 16 -10.33 15.45 4.12
CA ARG A 16 -9.95 15.49 2.69
C ARG A 16 -10.40 14.23 1.95
N LEU A 17 -10.13 13.06 2.52
CA LEU A 17 -10.51 11.78 1.92
C LEU A 17 -12.03 11.63 1.83
N GLN A 18 -12.76 12.00 2.88
CA GLN A 18 -14.23 11.97 2.91
C GLN A 18 -14.84 12.96 1.91
N ALA A 19 -14.24 14.15 1.75
CA ALA A 19 -14.65 15.12 0.74
C ALA A 19 -14.46 14.57 -0.68
N ALA A 20 -13.35 13.89 -0.96
CA ALA A 20 -13.11 13.24 -2.25
C ALA A 20 -14.15 12.13 -2.52
N VAL A 21 -14.46 11.29 -1.52
CA VAL A 21 -15.51 10.26 -1.63
C VAL A 21 -16.87 10.90 -1.90
N ALA A 22 -17.22 11.97 -1.18
CA ALA A 22 -18.49 12.67 -1.37
C ALA A 22 -18.60 13.34 -2.75
N ALA A 23 -17.47 13.76 -3.34
CA ALA A 23 -17.40 14.30 -4.69
C ALA A 23 -17.42 13.21 -5.77
N GLY A 24 -17.46 11.93 -5.42
CA GLY A 24 -17.40 10.80 -6.36
C GLY A 24 -16.01 10.57 -6.97
N THR A 25 -14.96 11.12 -6.35
CA THR A 25 -13.56 10.91 -6.78
C THR A 25 -13.01 9.65 -6.09
N SER A 26 -12.40 8.77 -6.88
CA SER A 26 -11.77 7.56 -6.35
C SER A 26 -10.54 7.90 -5.51
N ILE A 27 -10.43 7.32 -4.33
CA ILE A 27 -9.24 7.39 -3.49
C ILE A 27 -8.16 6.46 -4.06
N VAL A 28 -6.94 6.95 -4.19
CA VAL A 28 -5.79 6.18 -4.62
C VAL A 28 -4.72 6.16 -3.53
N GLY A 29 -4.53 4.99 -2.92
CA GLY A 29 -3.39 4.73 -2.06
C GLY A 29 -2.22 4.14 -2.86
N ALA A 30 -1.01 4.59 -2.58
CA ALA A 30 0.19 4.15 -3.29
C ALA A 30 1.24 3.57 -2.33
N GLY A 31 1.64 2.31 -2.54
CA GLY A 31 2.79 1.71 -1.88
C GLY A 31 4.08 2.11 -2.57
N ALA A 32 5.01 2.72 -1.85
CA ALA A 32 6.30 3.16 -2.37
C ALA A 32 7.49 2.47 -1.68
N GLY A 33 8.50 2.11 -2.45
CA GLY A 33 9.74 1.47 -1.98
C GLY A 33 10.95 2.39 -2.04
N THR A 34 10.83 3.55 -2.69
CA THR A 34 11.89 4.55 -2.86
C THR A 34 11.33 5.97 -2.83
N GLY A 35 12.19 6.96 -2.60
CA GLY A 35 11.80 8.37 -2.63
C GLY A 35 11.30 8.81 -4.00
N ILE A 36 11.89 8.30 -5.09
CA ILE A 36 11.44 8.67 -6.44
C ILE A 36 10.04 8.14 -6.75
N SER A 37 9.72 6.89 -6.36
CA SER A 37 8.38 6.35 -6.58
C SER A 37 7.33 7.06 -5.74
N ALA A 38 7.63 7.41 -4.49
CA ALA A 38 6.76 8.20 -3.63
C ALA A 38 6.47 9.59 -4.21
N LYS A 39 7.53 10.29 -4.67
CA LYS A 39 7.41 11.61 -5.32
C LYS A 39 6.56 11.54 -6.59
N CYS A 40 6.75 10.50 -7.42
CA CYS A 40 5.97 10.32 -8.64
C CYS A 40 4.51 9.97 -8.34
N ALA A 41 4.25 9.14 -7.31
CA ALA A 41 2.89 8.83 -6.89
C ALA A 41 2.12 10.07 -6.42
N GLU A 42 2.74 10.93 -5.59
CA GLU A 42 2.15 12.20 -5.17
C GLU A 42 1.88 13.12 -6.37
N ALA A 43 2.84 13.25 -7.27
CA ALA A 43 2.68 14.06 -8.48
C ALA A 43 1.58 13.53 -9.42
N GLY A 44 1.32 12.22 -9.40
CA GLY A 44 0.24 11.55 -10.10
C GLY A 44 -1.13 11.69 -9.42
N GLY A 45 -1.20 12.33 -8.25
CA GLY A 45 -2.45 12.56 -7.53
C GLY A 45 -2.83 11.45 -6.55
N ALA A 46 -1.89 10.66 -6.04
CA ALA A 46 -2.18 9.73 -4.95
C ALA A 46 -2.64 10.49 -3.71
N ASP A 47 -3.66 9.95 -3.03
CA ASP A 47 -4.25 10.54 -1.83
C ASP A 47 -3.51 10.17 -0.54
N LEU A 48 -2.81 9.04 -0.54
CA LEU A 48 -1.95 8.58 0.55
C LEU A 48 -0.82 7.71 0.02
N ILE A 49 0.32 7.75 0.70
CA ILE A 49 1.50 6.93 0.41
C ILE A 49 1.79 6.03 1.59
N ILE A 50 2.07 4.76 1.34
CA ILE A 50 2.50 3.81 2.37
C ILE A 50 3.88 3.27 2.01
N ILE A 51 4.81 3.29 2.98
CA ILE A 51 6.12 2.67 2.83
C ILE A 51 6.24 1.48 3.79
N TYR A 52 6.73 0.37 3.28
CA TYR A 52 6.95 -0.87 4.04
C TYR A 52 8.09 -1.69 3.41
N ASN A 53 8.62 -2.64 4.16
CA ASN A 53 9.79 -3.42 3.75
C ASN A 53 9.62 -4.10 2.37
N SER A 54 8.42 -4.59 2.02
CA SER A 54 8.12 -5.13 0.69
C SER A 54 8.36 -4.14 -0.44
N GLY A 55 8.11 -2.85 -0.22
CA GLY A 55 8.42 -1.80 -1.18
C GLY A 55 9.91 -1.75 -1.50
N ARG A 56 10.75 -1.80 -0.47
CA ARG A 56 12.21 -1.87 -0.62
C ARG A 56 12.63 -3.10 -1.44
N TYR A 57 12.08 -4.27 -1.13
CA TYR A 57 12.40 -5.50 -1.86
C TYR A 57 11.92 -5.46 -3.32
N ARG A 58 10.73 -4.91 -3.59
CA ARG A 58 10.22 -4.73 -4.96
C ARG A 58 11.14 -3.87 -5.81
N MET A 59 11.58 -2.74 -5.27
CA MET A 59 12.45 -1.82 -5.97
C MET A 59 13.90 -2.32 -6.07
N ALA A 60 14.25 -3.34 -5.29
CA ALA A 60 15.47 -4.14 -5.45
C ALA A 60 15.30 -5.30 -6.47
N GLY A 61 14.14 -5.41 -7.13
CA GLY A 61 13.88 -6.44 -8.16
C GLY A 61 13.39 -7.78 -7.63
N HIS A 62 12.85 -7.83 -6.39
CA HIS A 62 12.36 -9.05 -5.76
C HIS A 62 10.83 -9.05 -5.57
N GLY A 63 10.24 -10.24 -5.42
CA GLY A 63 8.80 -10.39 -5.18
C GLY A 63 8.36 -9.79 -3.85
N SER A 64 7.13 -9.28 -3.79
CA SER A 64 6.57 -8.62 -2.59
C SER A 64 6.52 -9.52 -1.36
N LEU A 65 6.41 -10.86 -1.53
CA LEU A 65 6.44 -11.80 -0.40
C LEU A 65 7.79 -11.86 0.32
N ALA A 66 8.87 -11.34 -0.27
CA ALA A 66 10.14 -11.20 0.44
C ALA A 66 9.99 -10.43 1.76
N GLY A 67 8.99 -9.54 1.84
CA GLY A 67 8.68 -8.80 3.05
C GLY A 67 8.09 -9.62 4.20
N LEU A 68 7.63 -10.86 3.93
CA LEU A 68 7.11 -11.79 4.94
C LEU A 68 8.18 -12.79 5.43
N LEU A 69 9.36 -12.78 4.83
CA LEU A 69 10.41 -13.73 5.12
C LEU A 69 11.52 -13.07 5.96
N ALA A 70 12.37 -13.91 6.56
CA ALA A 70 13.42 -13.49 7.49
C ALA A 70 14.64 -12.85 6.81
N TYR A 71 14.42 -11.94 5.85
CA TYR A 71 15.49 -11.25 5.13
C TYR A 71 15.91 -9.92 5.78
N GLY A 72 15.26 -9.52 6.83
CA GLY A 72 15.60 -8.32 7.60
C GLY A 72 14.53 -7.96 8.62
N ASP A 73 14.85 -7.02 9.49
CA ASP A 73 13.90 -6.41 10.43
C ASP A 73 12.98 -5.45 9.67
N ALA A 74 11.72 -5.85 9.52
CA ALA A 74 10.72 -5.08 8.74
C ALA A 74 10.51 -3.67 9.28
N ASN A 75 10.42 -3.52 10.59
CA ASN A 75 10.20 -2.24 11.25
C ASN A 75 11.44 -1.33 11.14
N ALA A 76 12.65 -1.87 11.28
CA ALA A 76 13.89 -1.11 11.07
C ALA A 76 14.06 -0.67 9.61
N ILE A 77 13.65 -1.50 8.64
CA ILE A 77 13.67 -1.14 7.21
C ILE A 77 12.77 0.08 6.95
N VAL A 78 11.56 0.11 7.51
CA VAL A 78 10.62 1.24 7.35
C VAL A 78 11.20 2.52 7.96
N VAL A 79 11.79 2.43 9.16
CA VAL A 79 12.50 3.55 9.79
C VAL A 79 13.62 4.07 8.89
N SER A 80 14.42 3.18 8.30
CA SER A 80 15.46 3.56 7.34
C SER A 80 14.90 4.25 6.10
N MET A 81 13.76 3.78 5.55
CA MET A 81 13.10 4.36 4.38
C MET A 81 12.54 5.77 4.65
N ALA A 82 12.21 6.07 5.90
CA ALA A 82 11.64 7.37 6.28
C ALA A 82 12.54 8.54 5.87
N SER A 83 13.86 8.42 6.06
CA SER A 83 14.83 9.46 5.69
C SER A 83 14.89 9.74 4.18
N GLU A 84 14.52 8.77 3.35
CA GLU A 84 14.46 8.90 1.89
C GLU A 84 13.12 9.47 1.41
N VAL A 85 12.01 9.01 1.99
CA VAL A 85 10.66 9.29 1.49
C VAL A 85 10.05 10.55 2.10
N LEU A 86 10.13 10.73 3.42
CA LEU A 86 9.46 11.85 4.10
C LEU A 86 9.89 13.23 3.59
N PRO A 87 11.17 13.48 3.22
CA PRO A 87 11.59 14.78 2.72
C PRO A 87 11.07 15.12 1.32
N VAL A 88 10.71 14.14 0.50
CA VAL A 88 10.32 14.33 -0.91
C VAL A 88 8.82 14.31 -1.14
N VAL A 89 8.01 13.85 -0.17
CA VAL A 89 6.55 13.91 -0.16
C VAL A 89 6.10 15.14 0.63
N LYS A 90 5.22 15.98 0.05
CA LYS A 90 4.94 17.32 0.61
C LYS A 90 3.54 17.47 1.17
N ASP A 91 2.52 16.97 0.47
CA ASP A 91 1.13 17.34 0.69
C ASP A 91 0.25 16.18 1.16
N VAL A 92 0.60 14.93 0.78
CA VAL A 92 -0.18 13.75 1.14
C VAL A 92 0.37 13.02 2.38
N PRO A 93 -0.49 12.33 3.16
CA PRO A 93 -0.03 11.56 4.32
C PRO A 93 0.88 10.40 3.89
N VAL A 94 1.99 10.22 4.61
CA VAL A 94 2.85 9.04 4.49
C VAL A 94 2.61 8.15 5.70
N LEU A 95 2.22 6.91 5.44
CA LEU A 95 1.96 5.89 6.44
C LEU A 95 3.11 4.88 6.50
N ALA A 96 3.42 4.41 7.70
CA ALA A 96 4.39 3.34 7.93
C ALA A 96 3.71 1.97 7.88
N GLY A 97 4.25 1.04 7.09
CA GLY A 97 3.93 -0.37 7.24
C GLY A 97 4.61 -0.93 8.50
N VAL A 98 3.82 -1.41 9.44
CA VAL A 98 4.27 -1.87 10.74
C VAL A 98 4.05 -3.38 10.88
N ASN A 99 5.10 -4.10 11.21
CA ASN A 99 5.00 -5.48 11.68
C ASN A 99 4.44 -5.50 13.11
N GLY A 100 3.10 -5.59 13.24
CA GLY A 100 2.41 -5.54 14.52
C GLY A 100 2.67 -6.73 15.42
N THR A 101 3.15 -7.85 14.86
CA THR A 101 3.50 -9.07 15.62
C THR A 101 4.95 -9.10 16.09
N ASP A 102 5.72 -8.02 15.95
CA ASP A 102 7.13 -7.96 16.34
C ASP A 102 7.31 -8.12 17.87
N PRO A 103 7.88 -9.24 18.35
CA PRO A 103 7.98 -9.52 19.78
C PRO A 103 9.13 -8.74 20.47
N PHE A 104 9.97 -8.07 19.71
CA PHE A 104 11.14 -7.38 20.23
C PHE A 104 10.93 -5.87 20.41
N ARG A 105 9.73 -5.36 20.07
CA ARG A 105 9.36 -3.95 20.22
C ARG A 105 8.17 -3.77 21.15
N SER A 106 8.25 -2.74 21.98
CA SER A 106 7.05 -2.18 22.62
C SER A 106 6.27 -1.41 21.57
N MET A 107 5.19 -1.98 21.07
CA MET A 107 4.40 -1.41 19.97
C MET A 107 3.90 0.01 20.28
N PRO A 108 3.35 0.34 21.48
CA PRO A 108 2.92 1.70 21.78
C PRO A 108 4.06 2.73 21.76
N ARG A 109 5.27 2.30 22.13
CA ARG A 109 6.47 3.16 22.08
C ARG A 109 6.93 3.37 20.63
N PHE A 110 6.97 2.31 19.85
CA PHE A 110 7.37 2.38 18.45
C PHE A 110 6.42 3.25 17.62
N LEU A 111 5.12 3.17 17.86
CA LEU A 111 4.14 4.03 17.20
C LEU A 111 4.35 5.53 17.51
N LYS A 112 4.74 5.87 18.74
CA LYS A 112 5.11 7.25 19.11
C LYS A 112 6.36 7.72 18.36
N GLU A 113 7.38 6.86 18.27
CA GLU A 113 8.59 7.14 17.50
C GLU A 113 8.27 7.40 16.02
N LEU A 114 7.41 6.61 15.40
CA LEU A 114 6.95 6.84 14.02
C LEU A 114 6.24 8.18 13.86
N LYS A 115 5.35 8.54 14.80
CA LYS A 115 4.66 9.85 14.79
C LYS A 115 5.67 11.01 14.91
N GLU A 116 6.64 10.91 15.82
CA GLU A 116 7.70 11.91 16.00
C GLU A 116 8.61 12.05 14.77
N MET A 117 8.82 10.96 14.01
CA MET A 117 9.53 10.98 12.73
C MET A 117 8.76 11.71 11.61
N GLY A 118 7.46 11.95 11.78
CA GLY A 118 6.60 12.62 10.80
C GLY A 118 5.75 11.70 9.93
N PHE A 119 5.59 10.43 10.30
CA PHE A 119 4.55 9.60 9.73
C PHE A 119 3.17 10.09 10.15
N ALA A 120 2.25 10.15 9.19
CA ALA A 120 0.87 10.54 9.45
C ALA A 120 -0.01 9.38 9.94
N GLY A 121 0.45 8.13 9.76
CA GLY A 121 -0.32 6.96 10.09
C GLY A 121 0.42 5.65 9.89
N VAL A 122 -0.34 4.54 9.96
CA VAL A 122 0.19 3.18 9.87
C VAL A 122 -0.69 2.24 9.06
N GLN A 123 -0.07 1.15 8.57
CA GLN A 123 -0.69 -0.01 7.97
C GLN A 123 -0.06 -1.29 8.54
N ASN A 124 -0.82 -2.38 8.69
CA ASN A 124 -0.33 -3.68 9.18
C ASN A 124 0.40 -4.44 8.06
N PHE A 125 1.65 -4.12 7.83
CA PHE A 125 2.49 -4.90 6.92
C PHE A 125 3.95 -4.94 7.41
N PRO A 126 4.59 -6.11 7.48
CA PRO A 126 4.09 -7.47 7.21
C PRO A 126 2.84 -7.87 7.99
N THR A 127 2.02 -8.76 7.40
CA THR A 127 0.77 -9.22 8.00
C THR A 127 0.66 -10.73 7.93
N VAL A 128 0.21 -11.36 9.01
CA VAL A 128 -0.12 -12.79 9.04
C VAL A 128 -1.40 -13.11 8.26
N GLY A 129 -2.16 -12.07 7.88
CA GLY A 129 -3.35 -12.22 7.03
C GLY A 129 -3.08 -12.83 5.66
N LEU A 130 -1.84 -12.75 5.16
CA LEU A 130 -1.40 -13.40 3.91
C LEU A 130 -1.05 -14.88 4.08
N ILE A 131 -0.98 -15.37 5.31
CA ILE A 131 -0.64 -16.75 5.63
C ILE A 131 -1.92 -17.53 5.86
N ASP A 132 -2.03 -18.74 5.34
CA ASP A 132 -3.21 -19.60 5.43
C ASP A 132 -2.89 -21.01 5.98
N GLY A 133 -3.92 -21.86 6.04
CA GLY A 133 -3.82 -23.25 6.42
C GLY A 133 -3.25 -23.48 7.82
N ASN A 134 -2.63 -24.65 8.01
CA ASN A 134 -2.08 -25.05 9.31
C ASN A 134 -1.02 -24.08 9.83
N PHE A 135 -0.26 -23.43 8.94
CA PHE A 135 0.77 -22.49 9.37
C PHE A 135 0.15 -21.23 9.99
N ARG A 136 -0.93 -20.72 9.42
CA ARG A 136 -1.70 -19.64 10.02
C ARG A 136 -2.28 -20.02 11.36
N GLN A 137 -2.89 -21.20 11.46
CA GLN A 137 -3.43 -21.71 12.73
C GLN A 137 -2.35 -21.78 13.80
N ASN A 138 -1.16 -22.29 13.47
CA ASN A 138 -0.05 -22.37 14.42
C ASN A 138 0.44 -21.00 14.89
N LEU A 139 0.43 -19.97 14.02
CA LEU A 139 0.75 -18.61 14.41
C LEU A 139 -0.26 -18.06 15.43
N GLU A 140 -1.56 -18.28 15.21
CA GLU A 140 -2.61 -17.87 16.16
C GLU A 140 -2.45 -18.58 17.52
N GLU A 141 -2.24 -19.90 17.51
CA GLU A 141 -2.07 -20.72 18.72
C GLU A 141 -0.80 -20.37 19.52
N THR A 142 0.21 -19.81 18.88
CA THR A 142 1.50 -19.47 19.51
C THR A 142 1.66 -17.98 19.82
N GLY A 143 0.57 -17.21 19.74
CA GLY A 143 0.57 -15.80 20.11
C GLY A 143 1.25 -14.87 19.09
N MET A 144 1.26 -15.26 17.81
CA MET A 144 1.74 -14.48 16.68
C MET A 144 0.63 -14.21 15.67
N GLY A 145 -0.61 -14.14 16.14
CA GLY A 145 -1.82 -14.03 15.35
C GLY A 145 -2.17 -12.63 14.89
N PHE A 146 -3.26 -12.55 14.13
CA PHE A 146 -3.77 -11.30 13.56
C PHE A 146 -4.30 -10.33 14.64
N ASP A 147 -4.68 -10.82 15.81
CA ASP A 147 -5.17 -10.00 16.92
C ASP A 147 -4.13 -8.97 17.39
N LEU A 148 -2.83 -9.29 17.33
CA LEU A 148 -1.77 -8.32 17.61
C LEU A 148 -1.74 -7.16 16.61
N GLU A 149 -2.10 -7.41 15.36
CA GLU A 149 -2.24 -6.36 14.35
C GLU A 149 -3.47 -5.48 14.63
N VAL A 150 -4.56 -6.06 15.13
CA VAL A 150 -5.76 -5.32 15.57
C VAL A 150 -5.43 -4.43 16.78
N GLU A 151 -4.68 -4.96 17.76
CA GLU A 151 -4.20 -4.19 18.93
C GLU A 151 -3.27 -3.05 18.49
N MET A 152 -2.40 -3.28 17.53
CA MET A 152 -1.52 -2.24 16.96
C MET A 152 -2.33 -1.12 16.31
N ILE A 153 -3.39 -1.44 15.56
CA ILE A 153 -4.27 -0.44 14.94
C ILE A 153 -5.03 0.34 16.01
N ALA A 154 -5.52 -0.30 17.08
CA ALA A 154 -6.16 0.40 18.19
C ALA A 154 -5.18 1.39 18.87
N ALA A 155 -3.97 0.94 19.17
CA ALA A 155 -2.94 1.80 19.76
C ALA A 155 -2.53 2.97 18.85
N ALA A 156 -2.50 2.76 17.54
CA ALA A 156 -2.23 3.83 16.57
C ALA A 156 -3.37 4.85 16.52
N HIS A 157 -4.63 4.37 16.54
CA HIS A 157 -5.81 5.23 16.60
C HIS A 157 -5.79 6.12 17.87
N ASP A 158 -5.49 5.55 19.02
CA ASP A 158 -5.40 6.28 20.30
C ASP A 158 -4.27 7.34 20.29
N LEU A 159 -3.26 7.16 19.47
CA LEU A 159 -2.18 8.12 19.24
C LEU A 159 -2.51 9.19 18.18
N ASP A 160 -3.74 9.23 17.67
CA ASP A 160 -4.14 10.12 16.57
C ASP A 160 -3.29 9.92 15.30
N LEU A 161 -2.97 8.68 14.97
CA LEU A 161 -2.38 8.26 13.71
C LEU A 161 -3.47 7.78 12.76
N LEU A 162 -3.39 8.16 11.48
CA LEU A 162 -4.27 7.62 10.44
C LEU A 162 -4.03 6.12 10.28
N THR A 163 -5.09 5.33 10.20
CA THR A 163 -4.99 3.87 10.16
C THR A 163 -5.58 3.32 8.86
N SER A 164 -4.81 2.48 8.16
CA SER A 164 -5.19 1.92 6.86
C SER A 164 -4.86 0.42 6.76
N PRO A 165 -5.43 -0.45 7.66
CA PRO A 165 -5.06 -1.85 7.67
C PRO A 165 -5.54 -2.64 6.46
N TYR A 166 -4.75 -3.66 6.09
CA TYR A 166 -5.17 -4.77 5.25
C TYR A 166 -6.11 -5.70 6.01
N VAL A 167 -7.14 -6.14 5.30
CA VAL A 167 -8.09 -7.17 5.76
C VAL A 167 -8.36 -8.15 4.63
N PHE A 168 -8.62 -9.41 4.99
CA PHE A 168 -8.72 -10.53 4.06
C PHE A 168 -10.09 -11.20 4.08
N ASP A 169 -10.90 -10.92 5.11
CA ASP A 169 -12.24 -11.44 5.32
C ASP A 169 -13.11 -10.44 6.12
N GLU A 170 -14.38 -10.81 6.31
CA GLU A 170 -15.39 -9.99 6.97
C GLU A 170 -15.16 -9.87 8.48
N GLU A 171 -14.59 -10.89 9.11
CA GLU A 171 -14.31 -10.88 10.55
C GLU A 171 -13.17 -9.91 10.86
N GLN A 172 -12.08 -10.00 10.11
CA GLN A 172 -10.96 -9.06 10.20
C GLN A 172 -11.40 -7.62 9.94
N ALA A 173 -12.29 -7.42 8.95
CA ALA A 173 -12.85 -6.10 8.67
C ALA A 173 -13.61 -5.53 9.88
N ARG A 174 -14.49 -6.32 10.51
CA ARG A 174 -15.21 -5.89 11.72
C ARG A 174 -14.26 -5.59 12.88
N ASN A 175 -13.24 -6.43 13.09
CA ASN A 175 -12.30 -6.27 14.20
C ASN A 175 -11.44 -5.02 14.01
N MET A 176 -10.92 -4.77 12.79
CA MET A 176 -10.15 -3.57 12.49
C MET A 176 -11.01 -2.29 12.61
N VAL A 177 -12.27 -2.32 12.16
CA VAL A 177 -13.17 -1.15 12.33
C VAL A 177 -13.46 -0.88 13.80
N LYS A 178 -13.68 -1.90 14.62
CA LYS A 178 -13.85 -1.75 16.08
C LYS A 178 -12.59 -1.19 16.75
N ALA A 179 -11.41 -1.53 16.25
CA ALA A 179 -10.12 -0.99 16.68
C ALA A 179 -9.88 0.46 16.24
N GLY A 180 -10.81 1.05 15.48
CA GLY A 180 -10.72 2.46 15.07
C GLY A 180 -10.09 2.67 13.68
N ALA A 181 -10.02 1.63 12.83
CA ALA A 181 -9.49 1.79 11.47
C ALA A 181 -10.26 2.85 10.68
N ASP A 182 -9.53 3.78 10.05
CA ASP A 182 -10.10 4.86 9.23
C ASP A 182 -10.38 4.41 7.81
N ILE A 183 -9.45 3.67 7.28
CA ILE A 183 -9.46 3.12 5.93
C ILE A 183 -9.24 1.62 6.05
N LEU A 184 -10.04 0.81 5.38
CA LEU A 184 -9.75 -0.62 5.21
C LEU A 184 -9.28 -0.88 3.79
N VAL A 185 -8.28 -1.72 3.65
CA VAL A 185 -7.80 -2.19 2.35
C VAL A 185 -8.15 -3.67 2.20
N ALA A 186 -9.21 -3.96 1.43
CA ALA A 186 -9.66 -5.31 1.13
C ALA A 186 -8.65 -6.00 0.19
N HIS A 187 -7.87 -6.94 0.73
CA HIS A 187 -6.72 -7.53 0.06
C HIS A 187 -7.07 -8.85 -0.64
N MET A 188 -6.97 -8.88 -1.96
CA MET A 188 -7.34 -10.02 -2.82
C MET A 188 -6.18 -10.94 -3.19
N GLY A 189 -5.08 -10.85 -2.48
CA GLY A 189 -3.87 -11.65 -2.74
C GLY A 189 -2.78 -10.87 -3.46
N LEU A 190 -1.71 -11.57 -3.85
CA LEU A 190 -0.59 -10.96 -4.56
C LEU A 190 -0.99 -10.46 -5.93
N THR A 191 -0.56 -9.24 -6.26
CA THR A 191 -0.75 -8.67 -7.60
C THR A 191 -0.10 -9.55 -8.66
N VAL A 192 -0.88 -9.91 -9.66
CA VAL A 192 -0.42 -10.63 -10.86
C VAL A 192 0.31 -9.69 -11.82
N LYS A 193 0.80 -10.22 -12.94
CA LYS A 193 1.50 -9.49 -14.03
C LYS A 193 2.91 -9.00 -13.67
N GLY A 194 3.65 -8.65 -14.71
CA GLY A 194 5.06 -8.27 -14.62
C GLY A 194 6.00 -9.45 -14.45
N THR A 195 7.31 -9.17 -14.28
CA THR A 195 8.36 -10.19 -14.28
C THR A 195 8.41 -11.03 -13.00
N ILE A 196 7.90 -10.49 -11.89
CA ILE A 196 7.92 -11.13 -10.55
C ILE A 196 6.53 -11.11 -9.88
N GLY A 197 5.45 -10.98 -10.67
CA GLY A 197 4.07 -11.09 -10.21
C GLY A 197 3.65 -12.54 -9.95
N ALA A 198 2.59 -12.75 -9.18
CA ALA A 198 2.00 -14.07 -9.01
C ALA A 198 1.40 -14.59 -10.33
N HIS A 199 1.44 -15.90 -10.54
CA HIS A 199 0.76 -16.55 -11.67
C HIS A 199 -0.61 -17.08 -11.30
N THR A 200 -0.87 -17.30 -10.01
CA THR A 200 -2.15 -17.78 -9.48
C THR A 200 -2.92 -16.64 -8.85
N ALA A 201 -4.15 -16.43 -9.31
CA ALA A 201 -5.07 -15.47 -8.72
C ALA A 201 -6.51 -15.96 -8.90
N MET A 202 -7.42 -15.43 -8.06
CA MET A 202 -8.85 -15.58 -8.28
C MET A 202 -9.29 -14.79 -9.53
N SER A 203 -10.47 -15.06 -10.06
CA SER A 203 -11.05 -14.22 -11.12
C SER A 203 -11.48 -12.84 -10.58
N LEU A 204 -11.63 -11.85 -11.47
CA LEU A 204 -12.14 -10.52 -11.08
C LEU A 204 -13.54 -10.61 -10.47
N ASP A 205 -14.42 -11.48 -10.96
CA ASP A 205 -15.79 -11.64 -10.42
C ASP A 205 -15.79 -12.20 -8.99
N VAL A 206 -14.87 -13.13 -8.69
CA VAL A 206 -14.65 -13.62 -7.32
C VAL A 206 -14.10 -12.50 -6.44
N ALA A 207 -13.16 -11.71 -6.96
CA ALA A 207 -12.59 -10.57 -6.24
C ALA A 207 -13.67 -9.53 -5.92
N ILE A 208 -14.57 -9.19 -6.87
CA ILE A 208 -15.70 -8.28 -6.65
C ILE A 208 -16.58 -8.77 -5.50
N SER A 209 -16.97 -10.05 -5.51
CA SER A 209 -17.83 -10.62 -4.46
C SER A 209 -17.17 -10.52 -3.09
N ARG A 210 -15.86 -10.84 -2.98
CA ARG A 210 -15.11 -10.76 -1.71
C ARG A 210 -14.92 -9.32 -1.24
N VAL A 211 -14.53 -8.42 -2.14
CA VAL A 211 -14.39 -6.99 -1.82
C VAL A 211 -15.72 -6.43 -1.30
N GLN A 212 -16.86 -6.79 -1.95
CA GLN A 212 -18.17 -6.33 -1.52
C GLN A 212 -18.55 -6.89 -0.14
N SER A 213 -18.32 -8.19 0.12
CA SER A 213 -18.59 -8.79 1.44
C SER A 213 -17.79 -8.11 2.56
N ILE A 214 -16.51 -7.87 2.34
CA ILE A 214 -15.63 -7.14 3.28
C ILE A 214 -16.16 -5.71 3.49
N CYS A 215 -16.53 -5.01 2.41
CA CYS A 215 -17.06 -3.66 2.47
C CYS A 215 -18.38 -3.60 3.28
N ASP A 216 -19.31 -4.51 3.00
CA ASP A 216 -20.59 -4.59 3.71
C ASP A 216 -20.39 -4.88 5.21
N ALA A 217 -19.46 -5.77 5.57
CA ALA A 217 -19.10 -6.06 6.96
C ALA A 217 -18.48 -4.84 7.67
N ALA A 218 -17.61 -4.12 7.00
CA ALA A 218 -17.01 -2.88 7.51
C ALA A 218 -18.07 -1.80 7.73
N LYS A 219 -18.87 -1.51 6.71
CA LYS A 219 -19.90 -0.45 6.72
C LYS A 219 -21.03 -0.74 7.71
N SER A 220 -21.38 -2.01 7.95
CA SER A 220 -22.35 -2.39 8.98
C SER A 220 -21.82 -2.17 10.40
N THR A 221 -20.51 -2.17 10.59
CA THR A 221 -19.86 -1.91 11.88
C THR A 221 -19.69 -0.41 12.13
N ARG A 222 -19.26 0.36 11.12
CA ARG A 222 -19.15 1.82 11.13
C ARG A 222 -19.31 2.37 9.71
N SER A 223 -20.32 3.19 9.49
CA SER A 223 -20.75 3.61 8.15
C SER A 223 -19.78 4.55 7.43
N ASP A 224 -18.98 5.32 8.16
CA ASP A 224 -18.05 6.32 7.63
C ASP A 224 -16.66 5.78 7.30
N VAL A 225 -16.35 4.50 7.63
CA VAL A 225 -15.07 3.89 7.29
C VAL A 225 -14.87 3.88 5.76
N ILE A 226 -13.69 4.26 5.30
CA ILE A 226 -13.33 4.21 3.87
C ILE A 226 -12.85 2.80 3.53
N VAL A 227 -13.32 2.22 2.40
CA VAL A 227 -12.88 0.89 1.96
C VAL A 227 -12.27 1.00 0.56
N LEU A 228 -11.06 0.49 0.41
CA LEU A 228 -10.32 0.40 -0.83
C LEU A 228 -10.13 -1.06 -1.23
N CYS A 229 -10.13 -1.35 -2.54
CA CYS A 229 -9.75 -2.67 -3.05
C CYS A 229 -8.24 -2.74 -3.35
N HIS A 230 -7.65 -3.94 -3.28
CA HIS A 230 -6.22 -4.15 -3.51
C HIS A 230 -5.86 -5.57 -3.95
N GLY A 231 -4.92 -5.67 -4.87
CA GLY A 231 -4.15 -6.88 -5.12
C GLY A 231 -4.86 -7.97 -5.91
N GLY A 232 -4.22 -9.15 -5.98
CA GLY A 232 -4.69 -10.27 -6.78
C GLY A 232 -4.85 -9.89 -8.26
N PRO A 233 -6.03 -10.16 -8.86
CA PRO A 233 -6.29 -9.85 -10.26
C PRO A 233 -6.48 -8.35 -10.52
N ILE A 234 -6.61 -7.50 -9.49
CA ILE A 234 -6.80 -6.06 -9.60
C ILE A 234 -5.41 -5.41 -9.76
N ALA A 235 -4.89 -5.43 -10.99
CA ALA A 235 -3.50 -5.06 -11.26
C ALA A 235 -3.33 -3.80 -12.11
N GLU A 236 -4.30 -3.46 -12.94
CA GLU A 236 -4.25 -2.35 -13.89
C GLU A 236 -5.50 -1.45 -13.76
N PRO A 237 -5.48 -0.21 -14.30
CA PRO A 237 -6.60 0.73 -14.19
C PRO A 237 -7.94 0.17 -14.67
N ASP A 238 -7.95 -0.65 -15.72
CA ASP A 238 -9.18 -1.26 -16.24
C ASP A 238 -9.74 -2.34 -15.30
N ASP A 239 -8.88 -3.10 -14.62
CA ASP A 239 -9.30 -4.03 -13.58
C ASP A 239 -9.96 -3.28 -12.41
N VAL A 240 -9.34 -2.16 -11.99
CA VAL A 240 -9.88 -1.29 -10.92
C VAL A 240 -11.24 -0.73 -11.32
N ARG A 241 -11.38 -0.20 -12.54
CA ARG A 241 -12.65 0.31 -13.07
C ARG A 241 -13.70 -0.79 -13.04
N TYR A 242 -13.37 -1.99 -13.52
CA TYR A 242 -14.26 -3.14 -13.55
C TYR A 242 -14.81 -3.50 -12.16
N VAL A 243 -13.94 -3.43 -11.13
CA VAL A 243 -14.32 -3.70 -9.72
C VAL A 243 -15.19 -2.56 -9.18
N LEU A 244 -14.78 -1.31 -9.34
CA LEU A 244 -15.50 -0.16 -8.79
C LEU A 244 -16.89 0.00 -9.41
N ASP A 245 -17.05 -0.25 -10.71
CA ASP A 245 -18.35 -0.20 -11.41
C ASP A 245 -19.34 -1.28 -10.92
N ARG A 246 -18.85 -2.34 -10.27
CA ARG A 246 -19.65 -3.51 -9.84
C ARG A 246 -19.71 -3.69 -8.32
N THR A 247 -19.11 -2.78 -7.58
CA THR A 247 -19.18 -2.75 -6.11
C THR A 247 -19.93 -1.51 -5.63
N ARG A 248 -20.47 -1.59 -4.41
CA ARG A 248 -21.15 -0.46 -3.76
C ARG A 248 -20.31 0.07 -2.62
N THR A 249 -20.19 1.40 -2.53
CA THR A 249 -19.51 2.09 -1.42
C THR A 249 -18.02 1.75 -1.22
N VAL A 250 -17.40 1.03 -2.17
CA VAL A 250 -15.94 0.93 -2.28
C VAL A 250 -15.43 2.25 -2.82
N ALA A 251 -14.55 2.90 -2.08
CA ALA A 251 -14.18 4.29 -2.32
C ALA A 251 -13.00 4.45 -3.30
N GLY A 252 -12.31 3.37 -3.66
CA GLY A 252 -11.15 3.46 -4.53
C GLY A 252 -10.22 2.25 -4.44
N PHE A 253 -8.96 2.48 -4.74
CA PHE A 253 -7.94 1.46 -4.93
C PHE A 253 -6.67 1.77 -4.13
N PHE A 254 -6.07 0.73 -3.56
CA PHE A 254 -4.70 0.78 -3.08
C PHE A 254 -3.79 -0.01 -4.01
N GLY A 255 -2.79 0.64 -4.59
CA GLY A 255 -1.82 0.03 -5.50
C GLY A 255 -0.43 -0.04 -4.88
N ALA A 256 0.18 -1.22 -4.89
CA ALA A 256 1.58 -1.41 -4.51
C ALA A 256 2.42 -1.73 -5.76
N SER A 257 2.47 -3.01 -6.15
CA SER A 257 3.16 -3.43 -7.38
C SER A 257 2.58 -2.77 -8.65
N SER A 258 1.28 -2.56 -8.69
CA SER A 258 0.57 -1.93 -9.82
C SER A 258 0.92 -0.46 -10.03
N VAL A 259 1.20 0.28 -8.95
CA VAL A 259 1.55 1.71 -9.03
C VAL A 259 3.07 1.92 -9.18
N GLU A 260 3.88 1.04 -8.63
CA GLU A 260 5.33 1.22 -8.55
C GLU A 260 6.11 0.29 -9.49
N ARG A 261 6.04 -1.03 -9.23
CA ARG A 261 6.86 -2.01 -9.93
C ARG A 261 6.51 -2.15 -11.42
N LEU A 262 5.23 -2.35 -11.73
CA LEU A 262 4.78 -2.57 -13.11
C LEU A 262 5.13 -1.38 -14.03
N PRO A 263 4.81 -0.12 -13.68
CA PRO A 263 5.24 1.02 -14.47
C PRO A 263 6.76 1.15 -14.60
N THR A 264 7.52 0.87 -13.55
CA THR A 264 8.98 0.93 -13.57
C THR A 264 9.57 -0.11 -14.53
N GLU A 265 9.12 -1.38 -14.46
CA GLU A 265 9.53 -2.43 -15.39
C GLU A 265 9.26 -2.05 -16.84
N GLN A 266 8.07 -1.53 -17.11
CA GLN A 266 7.64 -1.17 -18.47
C GLN A 266 8.39 0.04 -19.01
N ALA A 267 8.40 1.15 -18.27
CA ALA A 267 8.95 2.42 -18.72
C ALA A 267 10.47 2.35 -18.94
N ILE A 268 11.22 1.80 -17.98
CA ILE A 268 12.68 1.69 -18.11
C ILE A 268 13.04 0.76 -19.28
N THR A 269 12.35 -0.38 -19.39
CA THR A 269 12.63 -1.35 -20.47
C THR A 269 12.33 -0.76 -21.85
N ALA A 270 11.21 -0.05 -22.01
CA ALA A 270 10.85 0.59 -23.26
C ALA A 270 11.88 1.68 -23.62
N GLN A 271 12.21 2.56 -22.69
CA GLN A 271 13.15 3.64 -22.91
C GLN A 271 14.54 3.16 -23.34
N VAL A 272 15.04 2.11 -22.67
CA VAL A 272 16.35 1.52 -23.04
C VAL A 272 16.29 0.89 -24.43
N ARG A 273 15.18 0.23 -24.79
CA ARG A 273 15.01 -0.32 -26.16
C ARG A 273 15.01 0.78 -27.23
N GLU A 274 14.36 1.89 -26.98
CA GLU A 274 14.36 3.06 -27.89
C GLU A 274 15.80 3.59 -28.09
N PHE A 275 16.56 3.84 -27.03
CA PHE A 275 17.96 4.23 -27.14
C PHE A 275 18.80 3.19 -27.88
N LYS A 276 18.59 1.91 -27.63
CA LYS A 276 19.32 0.83 -28.29
C LYS A 276 19.01 0.72 -29.79
N GLY A 277 17.81 1.12 -30.18
CA GLY A 277 17.37 1.15 -31.59
C GLY A 277 17.95 2.30 -32.43
N ILE A 278 18.65 3.27 -31.81
CA ILE A 278 19.29 4.37 -32.56
C ILE A 278 20.44 3.80 -33.38
N ALA A 279 20.29 3.83 -34.73
CA ALA A 279 21.35 3.44 -35.64
C ALA A 279 22.48 4.46 -35.59
N ARG A 280 23.74 3.99 -35.54
CA ARG A 280 24.88 4.86 -35.85
C ARG A 280 24.85 5.16 -37.34
N GLY A 281 24.86 6.46 -37.69
CA GLY A 281 25.09 6.85 -39.09
C GLY A 281 26.37 6.19 -39.63
N SER A 282 26.32 5.67 -40.83
CA SER A 282 27.52 5.13 -41.47
C SER A 282 28.58 6.23 -41.54
N THR A 283 29.78 5.93 -41.07
CA THR A 283 30.92 6.89 -41.10
C THR A 283 31.38 7.23 -42.51
N ASP A 284 30.74 6.72 -43.55
CA ASP A 284 31.09 6.91 -44.96
C ASP A 284 30.67 8.26 -45.56
N GLU A 285 29.83 9.05 -44.86
CA GLU A 285 29.41 10.38 -45.40
C GLU A 285 30.17 11.59 -44.80
N VAL A 286 31.10 11.39 -43.87
CA VAL A 286 31.88 12.52 -43.27
C VAL A 286 33.11 12.86 -44.11
N GLY A 287 33.46 12.05 -45.13
CA GLY A 287 34.64 12.23 -46.01
C GLY A 287 34.45 13.06 -47.31
N ALA A 288 33.25 13.56 -47.59
CA ALA A 288 32.96 14.20 -48.88
C ALA A 288 32.60 15.72 -48.81
N ARG A 289 33.09 16.44 -47.78
CA ARG A 289 33.04 17.92 -47.77
C ARG A 289 34.40 18.47 -47.32
N VAL A 290 35.33 18.52 -48.26
CA VAL A 290 36.49 19.42 -48.29
C VAL A 290 36.48 20.13 -49.63
#